data_5d244d575db5dfb09a711891fbc8775b
#
_entry.id   5d244d575db5dfb09a711891fbc8775b
#
_cell.length_a   1.000
_cell.length_b   1.000
_cell.length_c   1.000
_cell.angle_alpha   90.00
_cell.angle_beta   90.00
_cell.angle_gamma   90.00
#
_symmetry.space_group_name_H-M   'P 1'
#
loop_
_entity.id
_entity.type
_entity.pdbx_description
1 polymer ?
#
loop_
_entity_poly.entity_id
_entity_poly.type
_entity_poly.pdbx_seq_one_letter_code
_entity_poly.pdbx_strand_id
1 'polypeptide(L)'
;MSKKDRIVLTCLCVLIAFMDISGLPFGLFRVEAADIDSYIIPLMINFCLIGIISFFVLRIARVNFKFGFTKKGLKDGLKKYALPGIIAAALSFTAFFVGLYPFDYSPSAWKILVEGVLYYIGVGIVEEFYVRGLFLNIIEDFARKNKNKALIAIIVSSAVFGLGHIPGMLGMGAGVIVFKLISTIGMGLYFGTIY
;
A
#
# COMPACT_ATOMS: atom_id res chain seq x y z
N MET A 1 -22.37 6.27 5.22
CA MET A 1 -21.77 5.43 6.28
C MET A 1 -22.39 5.80 7.63
N SER A 2 -22.64 4.82 8.53
CA SER A 2 -23.14 5.11 9.89
C SER A 2 -22.07 5.81 10.72
N LYS A 3 -22.47 6.53 11.81
CA LYS A 3 -21.51 7.18 12.73
C LYS A 3 -20.59 6.14 13.38
N LYS A 4 -21.14 4.99 13.76
CA LYS A 4 -20.38 3.85 14.33
C LYS A 4 -19.33 3.35 13.34
N ASP A 5 -19.75 3.04 12.10
CA ASP A 5 -18.83 2.49 11.09
C ASP A 5 -17.69 3.46 10.79
N ARG A 6 -18.00 4.76 10.72
CA ARG A 6 -16.98 5.80 10.52
C ARG A 6 -15.95 5.79 11.64
N ILE A 7 -16.37 5.73 12.89
CA ILE A 7 -15.44 5.70 14.04
C ILE A 7 -14.57 4.46 13.97
N VAL A 8 -15.17 3.27 13.78
CA VAL A 8 -14.42 2.00 13.73
C VAL A 8 -13.40 2.00 12.60
N LEU A 9 -13.80 2.43 11.41
CA LEU A 9 -12.90 2.46 10.25
C LEU A 9 -11.78 3.50 10.42
N THR A 10 -12.09 4.68 11.00
CA THR A 10 -11.07 5.68 11.31
C THR A 10 -10.06 5.16 12.33
N CYS A 11 -10.53 4.53 13.42
CA CYS A 11 -9.64 3.92 14.41
C CYS A 11 -8.77 2.82 13.78
N LEU A 12 -9.34 2.00 12.90
CA LEU A 12 -8.60 0.97 12.18
C LEU A 12 -7.52 1.59 11.28
N CYS A 13 -7.84 2.64 10.53
CA CYS A 13 -6.85 3.36 9.72
C CYS A 13 -5.71 3.95 10.55
N VAL A 14 -6.04 4.56 11.70
CA VAL A 14 -5.02 5.10 12.62
C VAL A 14 -4.15 3.99 13.19
N LEU A 15 -4.74 2.85 13.57
CA LEU A 15 -3.99 1.69 14.06
C LEU A 15 -3.02 1.16 12.99
N ILE A 16 -3.50 0.97 11.76
CA ILE A 16 -2.65 0.49 10.65
C ILE A 16 -1.53 1.48 10.37
N ALA A 17 -1.83 2.78 10.28
CA ALA A 17 -0.84 3.82 10.08
C ALA A 17 0.21 3.85 11.22
N PHE A 18 -0.24 3.66 12.47
CA PHE A 18 0.66 3.59 13.62
C PHE A 18 1.58 2.36 13.55
N MET A 19 1.04 1.19 13.19
CA MET A 19 1.84 -0.02 13.00
C MET A 19 2.87 0.14 11.88
N ASP A 20 2.48 0.79 10.78
CA ASP A 20 3.34 1.04 9.63
C ASP A 20 4.46 2.04 9.97
N ILE A 21 4.12 3.20 10.55
CA ILE A 21 5.07 4.26 10.91
C ILE A 21 6.01 3.83 12.05
N SER A 22 5.49 3.13 13.06
CA SER A 22 6.28 2.72 14.23
C SER A 22 7.25 1.59 13.90
N GLY A 23 7.07 0.89 12.80
CA GLY A 23 7.80 -0.34 12.47
C GLY A 23 7.62 -1.43 13.53
N LEU A 24 6.54 -1.36 14.33
CA LEU A 24 6.32 -2.22 15.49
C LEU A 24 6.50 -3.70 15.19
N PRO A 25 6.03 -4.25 14.06
CA PRO A 25 6.32 -5.64 13.71
C PRO A 25 7.80 -5.87 13.37
N PHE A 26 8.47 -4.90 12.75
CA PHE A 26 9.89 -5.00 12.42
C PHE A 26 10.78 -4.89 13.65
N GLY A 27 10.41 -4.10 14.67
CA GLY A 27 11.13 -3.99 15.92
C GLY A 27 11.12 -5.27 16.75
N LEU A 28 10.16 -6.18 16.51
CA LEU A 28 10.11 -7.51 17.11
C LEU A 28 11.06 -8.51 16.43
N PHE A 29 11.40 -8.24 15.17
CA PHE A 29 12.33 -9.02 14.38
C PHE A 29 13.58 -8.16 14.18
N ARG A 30 14.75 -8.60 14.62
CA ARG A 30 16.02 -7.94 14.30
C ARG A 30 16.25 -8.05 12.78
N VAL A 31 15.94 -6.99 12.05
CA VAL A 31 16.18 -6.93 10.61
C VAL A 31 17.55 -6.29 10.41
N GLU A 32 18.50 -7.04 9.93
CA GLU A 32 19.75 -6.47 9.43
C GLU A 32 19.48 -5.98 8.01
N ALA A 33 19.67 -4.67 7.79
CA ALA A 33 19.31 -3.99 6.53
C ALA A 33 20.04 -4.51 5.29
N ALA A 34 21.10 -5.32 5.47
CA ALA A 34 21.87 -5.91 4.39
C ALA A 34 21.28 -7.22 3.85
N ASP A 35 20.33 -7.85 4.56
CA ASP A 35 19.75 -9.11 4.17
C ASP A 35 18.28 -8.94 3.76
N ILE A 36 18.01 -9.11 2.47
CA ILE A 36 16.68 -8.94 1.91
C ILE A 36 15.68 -9.97 2.47
N ASP A 37 16.13 -11.17 2.80
CA ASP A 37 15.30 -12.21 3.40
C ASP A 37 14.83 -11.77 4.79
N SER A 38 15.73 -11.18 5.58
CA SER A 38 15.43 -10.63 6.89
C SER A 38 14.45 -9.47 6.84
N TYR A 39 14.31 -8.81 5.69
CA TYR A 39 13.36 -7.73 5.47
C TYR A 39 12.00 -8.24 4.96
N ILE A 40 12.00 -9.12 3.96
CA ILE A 40 10.77 -9.58 3.30
C ILE A 40 9.91 -10.40 4.24
N ILE A 41 10.48 -11.34 5.00
CA ILE A 41 9.70 -12.22 5.89
C ILE A 41 8.97 -11.43 6.98
N PRO A 42 9.61 -10.53 7.75
CA PRO A 42 8.91 -9.70 8.72
C PRO A 42 7.84 -8.81 8.09
N LEU A 43 8.09 -8.27 6.90
CA LEU A 43 7.12 -7.45 6.18
C LEU A 43 5.88 -8.26 5.78
N MET A 44 6.05 -9.47 5.27
CA MET A 44 4.93 -10.37 4.94
C MET A 44 4.14 -10.76 6.19
N ILE A 45 4.80 -11.03 7.31
CA ILE A 45 4.14 -11.28 8.59
C ILE A 45 3.32 -10.07 9.01
N ASN A 46 3.89 -8.86 8.89
CA ASN A 46 3.18 -7.61 9.20
C ASN A 46 1.91 -7.47 8.37
N PHE A 47 1.99 -7.70 7.06
CA PHE A 47 0.83 -7.64 6.18
C PHE A 47 -0.25 -8.67 6.54
N CYS A 48 0.15 -9.90 6.87
CA CYS A 48 -0.78 -10.92 7.36
C CYS A 48 -1.46 -10.47 8.66
N LEU A 49 -0.70 -9.94 9.62
CA LEU A 49 -1.24 -9.43 10.89
C LEU A 49 -2.21 -8.28 10.68
N ILE A 50 -1.87 -7.30 9.85
CA ILE A 50 -2.75 -6.19 9.48
C ILE A 50 -4.05 -6.73 8.87
N GLY A 51 -3.96 -7.67 7.94
CA GLY A 51 -5.13 -8.29 7.31
C GLY A 51 -6.02 -9.01 8.32
N ILE A 52 -5.43 -9.83 9.19
CA ILE A 52 -6.13 -10.60 10.23
C ILE A 52 -6.80 -9.66 11.25
N ILE A 53 -6.06 -8.68 11.77
CA ILE A 53 -6.58 -7.70 12.73
C ILE A 53 -7.75 -6.93 12.10
N SER A 54 -7.57 -6.46 10.87
CA SER A 54 -8.61 -5.74 10.14
C SER A 54 -9.88 -6.58 9.98
N PHE A 55 -9.72 -7.84 9.57
CA PHE A 55 -10.84 -8.76 9.41
C PHE A 55 -11.61 -8.94 10.73
N PHE A 56 -10.91 -9.21 11.84
CA PHE A 56 -11.56 -9.40 13.13
C PHE A 56 -12.22 -8.12 13.65
N VAL A 57 -11.56 -6.97 13.54
CA VAL A 57 -12.13 -5.68 13.94
C VAL A 57 -13.43 -5.40 13.19
N LEU A 58 -13.43 -5.57 11.88
CA LEU A 58 -14.60 -5.33 11.04
C LEU A 58 -15.73 -6.31 11.35
N ARG A 59 -15.41 -7.59 11.60
CA ARG A 59 -16.39 -8.62 11.92
C ARG A 59 -17.01 -8.43 13.29
N ILE A 60 -16.20 -8.18 14.33
CA ILE A 60 -16.66 -7.98 15.71
C ILE A 60 -17.49 -6.71 15.79
N ALA A 61 -17.03 -5.63 15.17
CA ALA A 61 -17.75 -4.36 15.15
C ALA A 61 -18.99 -4.40 14.24
N ARG A 62 -19.24 -5.48 13.50
CA ARG A 62 -20.36 -5.62 12.56
C ARG A 62 -20.45 -4.42 11.62
N VAL A 63 -19.31 -4.05 11.03
CA VAL A 63 -19.24 -2.91 10.11
C VAL A 63 -19.92 -3.29 8.80
N ASN A 64 -20.93 -2.49 8.42
CA ASN A 64 -21.58 -2.64 7.13
C ASN A 64 -20.94 -1.68 6.11
N PHE A 65 -19.79 -2.07 5.59
CA PHE A 65 -19.01 -1.29 4.66
C PHE A 65 -18.61 -2.12 3.44
N LYS A 66 -18.77 -1.54 2.25
CA LYS A 66 -18.37 -2.18 0.99
C LYS A 66 -16.99 -1.66 0.59
N PHE A 67 -16.00 -2.53 0.61
CA PHE A 67 -14.61 -2.21 0.27
C PHE A 67 -14.35 -2.08 -1.24
N GLY A 68 -15.38 -2.08 -2.07
CA GLY A 68 -15.21 -1.98 -3.52
C GLY A 68 -14.71 -3.26 -4.21
N PHE A 69 -14.30 -4.30 -3.48
CA PHE A 69 -13.88 -5.57 -4.07
C PHE A 69 -15.08 -6.28 -4.73
N THR A 70 -15.20 -6.10 -6.02
CA THR A 70 -16.29 -6.68 -6.81
C THR A 70 -15.76 -7.19 -8.14
N LYS A 71 -16.39 -8.24 -8.67
CA LYS A 71 -16.08 -8.72 -10.03
C LYS A 71 -16.65 -7.80 -11.13
N LYS A 72 -17.53 -6.85 -10.76
CA LYS A 72 -18.12 -5.90 -11.71
C LYS A 72 -17.00 -4.98 -12.23
N GLY A 73 -16.86 -4.90 -13.53
CA GLY A 73 -15.82 -4.08 -14.17
C GLY A 73 -14.44 -4.72 -14.28
N LEU A 74 -14.19 -5.89 -13.64
CA LEU A 74 -12.88 -6.56 -13.67
C LEU A 74 -12.39 -6.82 -15.11
N LYS A 75 -13.26 -7.29 -16.00
CA LYS A 75 -12.89 -7.57 -17.40
C LYS A 75 -12.49 -6.29 -18.15
N ASP A 76 -13.22 -5.21 -17.93
CA ASP A 76 -12.95 -3.92 -18.59
C ASP A 76 -11.72 -3.25 -17.98
N GLY A 77 -11.54 -3.37 -16.67
CA GLY A 77 -10.33 -2.94 -15.97
C GLY A 77 -9.09 -3.67 -16.49
N LEU A 78 -9.13 -4.99 -16.58
CA LEU A 78 -8.03 -5.78 -17.13
C LEU A 78 -7.71 -5.40 -18.58
N LYS A 79 -8.72 -5.25 -19.45
CA LYS A 79 -8.49 -4.81 -20.83
C LYS A 79 -7.79 -3.45 -20.93
N LYS A 80 -8.15 -2.52 -20.05
CA LYS A 80 -7.65 -1.15 -20.09
C LYS A 80 -6.30 -0.97 -19.41
N TYR A 81 -6.07 -1.66 -18.29
CA TYR A 81 -4.94 -1.39 -17.39
C TYR A 81 -3.92 -2.52 -17.26
N ALA A 82 -4.21 -3.75 -17.75
CA ALA A 82 -3.26 -4.84 -17.62
C ALA A 82 -1.95 -4.56 -18.38
N LEU A 83 -2.02 -4.08 -19.62
CA LEU A 83 -0.83 -3.80 -20.41
C LEU A 83 0.06 -2.70 -19.80
N PRO A 84 -0.46 -1.52 -19.42
CA PRO A 84 0.33 -0.53 -18.69
C PRO A 84 0.91 -1.08 -17.37
N GLY A 85 0.16 -1.89 -16.64
CA GLY A 85 0.61 -2.53 -15.41
C GLY A 85 1.76 -3.51 -15.65
N ILE A 86 1.67 -4.35 -16.68
CA ILE A 86 2.75 -5.27 -17.06
C ILE A 86 4.01 -4.51 -17.48
N ILE A 87 3.85 -3.43 -18.25
CA ILE A 87 5.00 -2.60 -18.66
C ILE A 87 5.66 -1.97 -17.44
N ALA A 88 4.88 -1.40 -16.52
CA ALA A 88 5.40 -0.80 -15.29
C ALA A 88 6.12 -1.84 -14.41
N ALA A 89 5.55 -3.04 -14.27
CA ALA A 89 6.18 -4.14 -13.55
C ALA A 89 7.50 -4.59 -14.20
N ALA A 90 7.52 -4.73 -15.52
CA ALA A 90 8.71 -5.10 -16.26
C ALA A 90 9.83 -4.05 -16.12
N LEU A 91 9.49 -2.75 -16.19
CA LEU A 91 10.45 -1.66 -15.99
C LEU A 91 11.01 -1.67 -14.56
N SER A 92 10.15 -1.85 -13.55
CA SER A 92 10.58 -1.94 -12.15
C SER A 92 11.49 -3.14 -11.92
N PHE A 93 11.16 -4.29 -12.51
CA PHE A 93 11.95 -5.50 -12.42
C PHE A 93 13.31 -5.33 -13.12
N THR A 94 13.32 -4.70 -14.29
CA THR A 94 14.58 -4.39 -15.01
C THR A 94 15.47 -3.46 -14.18
N ALA A 95 14.89 -2.41 -13.56
CA ALA A 95 15.62 -1.50 -12.69
C ALA A 95 16.28 -2.22 -11.50
N PHE A 96 15.60 -3.22 -10.94
CA PHE A 96 16.17 -4.08 -9.90
C PHE A 96 17.35 -4.89 -10.42
N PHE A 97 17.21 -5.53 -11.59
CA PHE A 97 18.25 -6.37 -12.19
C PHE A 97 19.51 -5.61 -12.59
N VAL A 98 19.38 -4.38 -13.08
CA VAL A 98 20.55 -3.57 -13.47
C VAL A 98 21.22 -2.85 -12.28
N GLY A 99 20.83 -3.19 -11.05
CA GLY A 99 21.49 -2.67 -9.86
C GLY A 99 21.18 -1.20 -9.55
N LEU A 100 20.08 -0.64 -10.09
CA LEU A 100 19.63 0.71 -9.73
C LEU A 100 19.15 0.81 -8.27
N TYR A 101 18.89 -0.33 -7.63
CA TYR A 101 18.61 -0.40 -6.20
C TYR A 101 19.89 -0.79 -5.46
N PRO A 102 20.25 -0.12 -4.37
CA PRO A 102 21.53 -0.31 -3.67
C PRO A 102 21.51 -1.55 -2.76
N PHE A 103 21.04 -2.68 -3.26
CA PHE A 103 21.09 -3.95 -2.52
C PHE A 103 22.30 -4.75 -3.01
N ASP A 104 23.23 -4.99 -2.10
CA ASP A 104 24.34 -5.92 -2.32
C ASP A 104 23.84 -7.36 -2.13
N TYR A 105 22.99 -7.78 -3.07
CA TYR A 105 22.29 -9.06 -3.01
C TYR A 105 22.42 -9.77 -4.35
N SER A 106 23.03 -10.93 -4.36
CA SER A 106 23.19 -11.78 -5.54
C SER A 106 22.47 -13.13 -5.38
N PRO A 107 21.13 -13.13 -5.27
CA PRO A 107 20.37 -14.37 -5.15
C PRO A 107 20.30 -15.09 -6.50
N SER A 108 19.92 -16.37 -6.46
CA SER A 108 19.53 -17.08 -7.67
C SER A 108 18.31 -16.43 -8.31
N ALA A 109 18.26 -16.34 -9.64
CA ALA A 109 17.20 -15.65 -10.38
C ALA A 109 15.78 -16.15 -10.02
N TRP A 110 15.62 -17.45 -9.74
CA TRP A 110 14.32 -17.99 -9.32
C TRP A 110 13.88 -17.48 -7.95
N LYS A 111 14.81 -17.30 -7.01
CA LYS A 111 14.53 -16.79 -5.68
C LYS A 111 14.03 -15.35 -5.75
N ILE A 112 14.72 -14.50 -6.52
CA ILE A 112 14.27 -13.12 -6.79
C ILE A 112 12.86 -13.10 -7.38
N LEU A 113 12.60 -13.99 -8.33
CA LEU A 113 11.28 -14.05 -8.96
C LEU A 113 10.19 -14.42 -7.96
N VAL A 114 10.39 -15.47 -7.17
CA VAL A 114 9.37 -15.95 -6.20
C VAL A 114 9.16 -14.92 -5.09
N GLU A 115 10.24 -14.42 -4.48
CA GLU A 115 10.15 -13.45 -3.40
C GLU A 115 9.59 -12.11 -3.89
N GLY A 116 10.04 -11.64 -5.07
CA GLY A 116 9.52 -10.42 -5.66
C GLY A 116 8.03 -10.54 -5.99
N VAL A 117 7.58 -11.64 -6.57
CA VAL A 117 6.16 -11.86 -6.87
C VAL A 117 5.34 -11.92 -5.59
N LEU A 118 5.78 -12.68 -4.58
CA LEU A 118 5.08 -12.77 -3.30
C LEU A 118 5.03 -11.42 -2.59
N TYR A 119 6.15 -10.69 -2.56
CA TYR A 119 6.24 -9.36 -1.97
C TYR A 119 5.27 -8.39 -2.65
N TYR A 120 5.33 -8.26 -3.97
CA TYR A 120 4.47 -7.30 -4.68
C TYR A 120 3.00 -7.66 -4.65
N ILE A 121 2.64 -8.95 -4.62
CA ILE A 121 1.25 -9.37 -4.41
C ILE A 121 0.80 -8.99 -2.99
N GLY A 122 1.61 -9.28 -1.97
CA GLY A 122 1.28 -8.97 -0.58
C GLY A 122 1.14 -7.46 -0.34
N VAL A 123 2.15 -6.69 -0.74
CA VAL A 123 2.15 -5.22 -0.65
C VAL A 123 0.96 -4.64 -1.42
N GLY A 124 0.76 -5.05 -2.68
CA GLY A 124 -0.31 -4.54 -3.51
C GLY A 124 -1.69 -4.79 -2.91
N ILE A 125 -1.95 -6.00 -2.40
CA ILE A 125 -3.23 -6.32 -1.76
C ILE A 125 -3.45 -5.47 -0.52
N VAL A 126 -2.46 -5.33 0.36
CA VAL A 126 -2.60 -4.59 1.62
C VAL A 126 -2.68 -3.09 1.37
N GLU A 127 -1.84 -2.55 0.50
CA GLU A 127 -1.90 -1.13 0.15
C GLU A 127 -3.22 -0.77 -0.52
N GLU A 128 -3.71 -1.59 -1.45
CA GLU A 128 -5.01 -1.35 -2.07
C GLU A 128 -6.16 -1.47 -1.05
N PHE A 129 -6.12 -2.46 -0.16
CA PHE A 129 -7.09 -2.59 0.91
C PHE A 129 -7.09 -1.38 1.85
N TYR A 130 -5.90 -0.98 2.32
CA TYR A 130 -5.76 0.11 3.28
C TYR A 130 -6.01 1.47 2.63
N VAL A 131 -5.31 1.77 1.54
CA VAL A 131 -5.33 3.13 0.96
C VAL A 131 -6.63 3.37 0.19
N ARG A 132 -7.06 2.41 -0.65
CA ARG A 132 -8.28 2.58 -1.48
C ARG A 132 -9.50 2.02 -0.79
N GLY A 133 -9.42 0.82 -0.27
CA GLY A 133 -10.54 0.17 0.41
C GLY A 133 -11.00 0.89 1.67
N LEU A 134 -10.08 1.38 2.50
CA LEU A 134 -10.41 2.06 3.75
C LEU A 134 -10.28 3.57 3.64
N PHE A 135 -9.06 4.06 3.46
CA PHE A 135 -8.72 5.47 3.67
C PHE A 135 -9.41 6.40 2.66
N LEU A 136 -9.34 6.09 1.37
CA LEU A 136 -10.01 6.87 0.33
C LEU A 136 -11.52 6.97 0.59
N ASN A 137 -12.17 5.84 0.89
CA ASN A 137 -13.61 5.82 1.15
C ASN A 137 -14.02 6.58 2.42
N ILE A 138 -13.18 6.57 3.46
CA ILE A 138 -13.41 7.36 4.67
C ILE A 138 -13.34 8.85 4.35
N ILE A 139 -12.34 9.30 3.61
CA ILE A 139 -12.19 10.70 3.20
C ILE A 139 -13.38 11.13 2.33
N GLU A 140 -13.79 10.29 1.38
CA GLU A 140 -14.96 10.58 0.55
C GLU A 140 -16.24 10.74 1.40
N ASP A 141 -16.42 9.90 2.43
CA ASP A 141 -17.56 10.04 3.34
C ASP A 141 -17.47 11.30 4.21
N PHE A 142 -16.28 11.71 4.65
CA PHE A 142 -16.11 12.99 5.34
C PHE A 142 -16.41 14.18 4.40
N ALA A 143 -15.99 14.11 3.15
CA ALA A 143 -16.23 15.14 2.14
C ALA A 143 -17.61 15.04 1.47
N ARG A 144 -18.51 14.18 1.92
CA ARG A 144 -19.79 13.82 1.25
C ARG A 144 -20.69 15.00 0.85
N LYS A 145 -20.58 16.12 1.55
CA LYS A 145 -21.33 17.36 1.24
C LYS A 145 -20.68 18.18 0.13
N ASN A 146 -19.43 17.87 -0.26
CA ASN A 146 -18.72 18.58 -1.30
C ASN A 146 -18.98 17.93 -2.66
N LYS A 147 -19.25 18.74 -3.68
CA LYS A 147 -19.44 18.25 -5.06
C LYS A 147 -18.21 17.53 -5.62
N ASN A 148 -17.02 17.88 -5.14
CA ASN A 148 -15.73 17.31 -5.58
C ASN A 148 -15.21 16.24 -4.62
N LYS A 149 -16.08 15.57 -3.83
CA LYS A 149 -15.71 14.62 -2.78
C LYS A 149 -14.74 13.52 -3.24
N ALA A 150 -14.96 12.97 -4.44
CA ALA A 150 -14.09 11.92 -4.99
C ALA A 150 -12.69 12.47 -5.29
N LEU A 151 -12.60 13.65 -5.92
CA LEU A 151 -11.32 14.29 -6.21
C LEU A 151 -10.54 14.62 -4.91
N ILE A 152 -11.24 15.14 -3.89
CA ILE A 152 -10.64 15.40 -2.57
C ILE A 152 -10.11 14.09 -1.97
N ALA A 153 -10.90 13.03 -2.02
CA ALA A 153 -10.50 11.74 -1.49
C ALA A 153 -9.25 11.18 -2.20
N ILE A 154 -9.20 11.26 -3.53
CA ILE A 154 -8.05 10.84 -4.32
C ILE A 154 -6.80 11.63 -3.96
N ILE A 155 -6.88 12.97 -3.95
CA ILE A 155 -5.73 13.83 -3.66
C ILE A 155 -5.21 13.58 -2.24
N VAL A 156 -6.10 13.60 -1.24
CA VAL A 156 -5.70 13.44 0.16
C VAL A 156 -5.14 12.04 0.43
N SER A 157 -5.80 10.98 -0.07
CA SER A 157 -5.30 9.62 0.12
C SER A 157 -3.95 9.40 -0.56
N SER A 158 -3.74 9.97 -1.73
CA SER A 158 -2.46 9.89 -2.46
C SER A 158 -1.34 10.65 -1.75
N ALA A 159 -1.63 11.83 -1.20
CA ALA A 159 -0.67 12.60 -0.43
C ALA A 159 -0.25 11.84 0.85
N VAL A 160 -1.21 11.30 1.59
CA VAL A 160 -0.93 10.51 2.80
C VAL A 160 -0.17 9.23 2.46
N PHE A 161 -0.53 8.54 1.39
CA PHE A 161 0.19 7.37 0.91
C PHE A 161 1.65 7.69 0.60
N GLY A 162 1.92 8.79 -0.11
CA GLY A 162 3.29 9.24 -0.39
C GLY A 162 4.06 9.61 0.89
N LEU A 163 3.44 10.39 1.78
CA LEU A 163 4.05 10.79 3.05
C LEU A 163 4.36 9.60 3.97
N GLY A 164 3.54 8.55 3.95
CA GLY A 164 3.77 7.32 4.70
C GLY A 164 5.06 6.58 4.33
N HIS A 165 5.64 6.87 3.16
CA HIS A 165 6.93 6.27 2.75
C HIS A 165 8.16 7.00 3.32
N ILE A 166 7.99 8.24 3.85
CA ILE A 166 9.13 9.03 4.36
C ILE A 166 9.85 8.36 5.54
N PRO A 167 9.15 7.78 6.54
CA PRO A 167 9.84 7.17 7.69
C PRO A 167 10.86 6.10 7.29
N GLY A 168 10.52 5.26 6.29
CA GLY A 168 11.43 4.22 5.77
C GLY A 168 12.62 4.75 4.98
N MET A 169 12.68 6.06 4.75
CA MET A 169 13.74 6.71 3.94
C MET A 169 14.59 7.69 4.77
N LEU A 170 14.37 7.74 6.08
CA LEU A 170 15.15 8.58 6.97
C LEU A 170 16.63 8.15 6.90
N GLY A 171 17.52 9.11 6.66
CA GLY A 171 18.94 8.86 6.45
C GLY A 171 19.37 8.77 4.97
N MET A 172 18.43 8.71 4.04
CA MET A 172 18.75 8.81 2.60
C MET A 172 18.94 10.27 2.17
N GLY A 173 19.61 10.46 1.03
CA GLY A 173 19.80 11.81 0.46
C GLY A 173 18.47 12.48 0.11
N ALA A 174 18.36 13.79 0.32
CA ALA A 174 17.14 14.56 0.09
C ALA A 174 16.54 14.38 -1.31
N GLY A 175 17.39 14.26 -2.34
CA GLY A 175 16.92 14.00 -3.71
C GLY A 175 16.18 12.66 -3.86
N VAL A 176 16.63 11.61 -3.18
CA VAL A 176 16.00 10.29 -3.17
C VAL A 176 14.64 10.36 -2.49
N ILE A 177 14.56 11.06 -1.35
CA ILE A 177 13.30 11.25 -0.61
C ILE A 177 12.28 11.99 -1.49
N VAL A 178 12.68 13.11 -2.11
CA VAL A 178 11.80 13.91 -2.97
C VAL A 178 11.33 13.10 -4.18
N PHE A 179 12.23 12.40 -4.86
CA PHE A 179 11.88 11.56 -6.00
C PHE A 179 10.88 10.46 -5.62
N LYS A 180 11.14 9.76 -4.52
CA LYS A 180 10.24 8.71 -4.01
C LYS A 180 8.87 9.29 -3.65
N LEU A 181 8.84 10.44 -2.96
CA LEU A 181 7.59 11.11 -2.59
C LEU A 181 6.75 11.46 -3.83
N ILE A 182 7.36 12.08 -4.84
CA ILE A 182 6.67 12.42 -6.09
C ILE A 182 6.15 11.16 -6.79
N SER A 183 6.98 10.11 -6.88
CA SER A 183 6.59 8.87 -7.55
C SER A 183 5.45 8.15 -6.82
N THR A 184 5.49 8.07 -5.49
CA THR A 184 4.44 7.40 -4.71
C THR A 184 3.13 8.19 -4.68
N ILE A 185 3.18 9.52 -4.61
CA ILE A 185 1.99 10.37 -4.78
C ILE A 185 1.40 10.17 -6.18
N GLY A 186 2.24 10.19 -7.21
CA GLY A 186 1.83 9.97 -8.60
C GLY A 186 1.13 8.60 -8.79
N MET A 187 1.70 7.54 -8.24
CA MET A 187 1.05 6.22 -8.22
C MET A 187 -0.27 6.25 -7.44
N GLY A 188 -0.29 6.93 -6.29
CA GLY A 188 -1.51 7.10 -5.49
C GLY A 188 -2.62 7.76 -6.29
N LEU A 189 -2.34 8.86 -7.00
CA LEU A 189 -3.28 9.56 -7.87
C LEU A 189 -3.76 8.65 -9.01
N TYR A 190 -2.83 7.97 -9.69
CA TYR A 190 -3.16 7.07 -10.79
C TYR A 190 -4.11 5.95 -10.34
N PHE A 191 -3.74 5.20 -9.31
CA PHE A 191 -4.58 4.12 -8.80
C PHE A 191 -5.89 4.60 -8.18
N GLY A 192 -5.89 5.79 -7.54
CA GLY A 192 -7.12 6.40 -7.03
C GLY A 192 -8.13 6.77 -8.12
N THR A 193 -7.65 7.09 -9.34
CA THR A 193 -8.56 7.38 -10.48
C THR A 193 -9.12 6.12 -11.14
N ILE A 194 -8.46 4.97 -10.94
CA ILE A 194 -8.92 3.68 -11.46
C ILE A 194 -9.96 3.04 -10.54
N TYR A 195 -9.83 3.30 -9.23
CA TYR A 195 -10.73 2.78 -8.20
C TYR A 195 -12.12 3.41 -8.29
#